data_f1d28298ca057a3e2954988fd97e214c
#
_entry.id   f1d28298ca057a3e2954988fd97e214c
#
_cell.length_a   1.000
_cell.length_b   1.000
_cell.length_c   1.000
_cell.angle_alpha   90.00
_cell.angle_beta   90.00
_cell.angle_gamma   90.00
#
_symmetry.space_group_name_H-M   'P 1'
#
loop_
_entity.id
_entity.type
_entity.pdbx_description
1 polymer ?
#
loop_
_entity_poly.entity_id
_entity_poly.type
_entity_poly.pdbx_seq_one_letter_code
_entity_poly.pdbx_strand_id
1 'polypeptide(L)'
;GGHIACITSIAGTKGLGPAPAYSATKAMQNTYLQALEQLAACKHHNIHFTDIRPGFVDTPLLAGTSHLPMLMTTKKVARSIIKAINSRRHICVIDSRWCVLTYLWRHIPNWIWRRMKLC
;
A
#
# COMPACT_ATOMS: atom_id res chain seq x y z
N GLY A 1 21.65 -4.83 -12.97
CA GLY A 1 20.36 -4.96 -12.31
C GLY A 1 20.14 -3.88 -11.27
N GLY A 2 18.89 -3.68 -10.92
CA GLY A 2 18.50 -2.66 -9.95
C GLY A 2 17.27 -3.06 -9.16
N HIS A 3 16.96 -2.25 -8.15
CA HIS A 3 15.78 -2.45 -7.30
C HIS A 3 15.08 -1.11 -7.11
N ILE A 4 13.80 -1.06 -7.45
CA ILE A 4 12.94 0.09 -7.25
C ILE A 4 11.93 -0.26 -6.16
N ALA A 5 12.03 0.42 -5.03
CA ALA A 5 11.08 0.29 -3.94
C ALA A 5 10.26 1.59 -3.85
N CYS A 6 8.94 1.46 -3.85
CA CYS A 6 8.06 2.61 -3.80
C CYS A 6 7.12 2.47 -2.61
N ILE A 7 6.97 3.54 -1.84
CA ILE A 7 6.05 3.57 -0.70
C ILE A 7 4.71 4.11 -1.19
N THR A 8 3.74 3.22 -1.30
CA THR A 8 2.38 3.56 -1.69
C THR A 8 1.46 3.59 -0.47
N SER A 9 0.40 2.85 -0.44
CA SER A 9 -0.49 2.76 0.73
C SER A 9 -1.52 1.65 0.55
N ILE A 10 -2.03 1.14 1.65
CA ILE A 10 -3.25 0.32 1.65
C ILE A 10 -4.44 1.08 1.08
N ALA A 11 -4.44 2.41 1.15
CA ALA A 11 -5.50 3.27 0.63
C ALA A 11 -5.67 3.17 -0.90
N GLY A 12 -4.69 2.64 -1.60
CA GLY A 12 -4.76 2.40 -3.04
C GLY A 12 -5.44 1.08 -3.42
N THR A 13 -5.76 0.21 -2.46
CA THR A 13 -6.33 -1.12 -2.76
C THR A 13 -7.83 -1.11 -3.01
N LYS A 14 -8.52 -0.07 -2.54
CA LYS A 14 -9.96 0.18 -2.76
C LYS A 14 -10.22 1.69 -2.69
N GLY A 15 -11.31 2.15 -3.29
CA GLY A 15 -11.74 3.54 -3.12
C GLY A 15 -12.22 3.79 -1.69
N LEU A 16 -11.61 4.75 -1.00
CA LEU A 16 -11.93 5.08 0.38
C LEU A 16 -12.62 6.45 0.47
N GLY A 17 -13.89 6.45 0.88
CA GLY A 17 -14.70 7.66 1.00
C GLY A 17 -14.12 8.75 1.89
N PRO A 18 -13.48 8.41 3.04
CA PRO A 18 -12.86 9.43 3.89
C PRO A 18 -11.72 10.22 3.23
N ALA A 19 -11.08 9.68 2.18
CA ALA A 19 -9.95 10.32 1.50
C ALA A 19 -9.93 9.96 0.02
N PRO A 20 -10.90 10.44 -0.79
CA PRO A 20 -11.05 9.97 -2.16
C PRO A 20 -9.87 10.34 -3.07
N ALA A 21 -9.35 11.56 -2.98
CA ALA A 21 -8.20 11.98 -3.78
C ALA A 21 -6.93 11.21 -3.41
N TYR A 22 -6.68 11.04 -2.11
CA TYR A 22 -5.54 10.27 -1.63
C TYR A 22 -5.62 8.80 -2.08
N SER A 23 -6.79 8.19 -1.94
CA SER A 23 -7.05 6.82 -2.40
C SER A 23 -6.77 6.67 -3.89
N ALA A 24 -7.24 7.62 -4.71
CA ALA A 24 -7.03 7.61 -6.14
C ALA A 24 -5.55 7.74 -6.52
N THR A 25 -4.79 8.63 -5.86
CA THR A 25 -3.35 8.79 -6.14
C THR A 25 -2.56 7.54 -5.77
N LYS A 26 -2.90 6.89 -4.66
CA LYS A 26 -2.23 5.65 -4.25
C LYS A 26 -2.60 4.47 -5.14
N ALA A 27 -3.83 4.39 -5.61
CA ALA A 27 -4.26 3.39 -6.60
C ALA A 27 -3.50 3.55 -7.93
N MET A 28 -3.31 4.79 -8.38
CA MET A 28 -2.49 5.10 -9.55
C MET A 28 -1.07 4.57 -9.36
N GLN A 29 -0.44 4.83 -8.23
CA GLN A 29 0.93 4.37 -7.95
C GLN A 29 1.02 2.84 -7.96
N ASN A 30 0.09 2.15 -7.30
CA ASN A 30 0.06 0.69 -7.26
C ASN A 30 -0.02 0.09 -8.67
N THR A 31 -0.93 0.62 -9.49
CA THR A 31 -1.14 0.15 -10.87
C THR A 31 0.06 0.48 -11.75
N TYR A 32 0.64 1.67 -11.60
CA TYR A 32 1.80 2.09 -12.38
C TYR A 32 3.02 1.20 -12.12
N LEU A 33 3.29 0.88 -10.85
CA LEU A 33 4.38 -0.03 -10.48
C LEU A 33 4.18 -1.42 -11.08
N GLN A 34 2.97 -1.95 -11.02
CA GLN A 34 2.65 -3.25 -11.62
C GLN A 34 2.91 -3.24 -13.13
N ALA A 35 2.50 -2.17 -13.80
CA ALA A 35 2.72 -2.02 -15.25
C ALA A 35 4.21 -1.90 -15.60
N LEU A 36 4.98 -1.16 -14.79
CA LEU A 36 6.43 -1.04 -14.98
C LEU A 36 7.15 -2.37 -14.79
N GLU A 37 6.74 -3.15 -13.81
CA GLU A 37 7.30 -4.49 -13.57
C GLU A 37 7.06 -5.40 -14.78
N GLN A 38 5.84 -5.38 -15.32
CA GLN A 38 5.50 -6.13 -16.53
C GLN A 38 6.35 -5.65 -17.74
N LEU A 39 6.46 -4.33 -17.91
CA LEU A 39 7.26 -3.75 -18.99
C LEU A 39 8.74 -4.15 -18.89
N ALA A 40 9.31 -4.11 -17.69
CA ALA A 40 10.68 -4.51 -17.45
C ALA A 40 10.89 -5.99 -17.80
N ALA A 41 9.95 -6.85 -17.43
CA ALA A 41 9.99 -8.26 -17.79
C ALA A 41 9.92 -8.47 -19.30
N CYS A 42 9.01 -7.77 -19.98
CA CYS A 42 8.89 -7.85 -21.45
C CYS A 42 10.18 -7.44 -22.18
N LYS A 43 10.90 -6.48 -21.63
CA LYS A 43 12.16 -5.97 -22.20
C LYS A 43 13.38 -6.69 -21.67
N HIS A 44 13.22 -7.72 -20.89
CA HIS A 44 14.30 -8.49 -20.27
C HIS A 44 15.25 -7.64 -19.42
N HIS A 45 14.73 -6.56 -18.82
CA HIS A 45 15.50 -5.75 -17.87
C HIS A 45 15.54 -6.45 -16.51
N ASN A 46 16.73 -6.56 -15.94
CA ASN A 46 16.91 -7.13 -14.60
C ASN A 46 16.66 -6.08 -13.53
N ILE A 47 15.41 -5.69 -13.39
CA ILE A 47 14.96 -4.72 -12.37
C ILE A 47 13.92 -5.39 -11.48
N HIS A 48 14.16 -5.31 -10.16
CA HIS A 48 13.20 -5.81 -9.17
C HIS A 48 12.36 -4.65 -8.63
N PHE A 49 11.07 -4.89 -8.41
CA PHE A 49 10.14 -3.87 -7.89
C PHE A 49 9.56 -4.34 -6.57
N THR A 50 9.44 -3.41 -5.62
CA THR A 50 8.76 -3.64 -4.34
C THR A 50 7.76 -2.53 -4.09
N ASP A 51 6.49 -2.89 -4.01
CA ASP A 51 5.39 -1.99 -3.69
C ASP A 51 5.10 -2.10 -2.20
N ILE A 52 5.45 -1.06 -1.44
CA ILE A 52 5.31 -1.02 0.01
C ILE A 52 4.02 -0.29 0.35
N ARG A 53 3.09 -0.99 1.00
CA ARG A 53 1.75 -0.50 1.32
C ARG A 53 1.54 -0.42 2.83
N PRO A 54 1.99 0.66 3.48
CA PRO A 54 1.74 0.83 4.91
C PRO A 54 0.28 1.21 5.17
N GLY A 55 -0.20 0.86 6.38
CA GLY A 55 -1.42 1.41 6.92
C GLY A 55 -1.17 2.77 7.57
N PHE A 56 -1.81 3.04 8.71
CA PHE A 56 -1.60 4.31 9.42
C PHE A 56 -0.27 4.30 10.17
N VAL A 57 0.56 5.31 9.90
CA VAL A 57 1.86 5.50 10.51
C VAL A 57 1.85 6.78 11.32
N ASP A 58 2.32 6.72 12.56
CA ASP A 58 2.39 7.88 13.45
C ASP A 58 3.45 8.87 12.96
N THR A 59 3.01 9.83 12.17
CA THR A 59 3.82 10.90 11.59
C THR A 59 3.14 12.25 11.80
N PRO A 60 3.87 13.38 11.63
CA PRO A 60 3.24 14.71 11.69
C PRO A 60 2.06 14.90 10.74
N LEU A 61 2.01 14.14 9.63
CA LEU A 61 0.89 14.19 8.69
C LEU A 61 -0.43 13.76 9.35
N LEU A 62 -0.37 12.87 10.34
CA LEU A 62 -1.53 12.37 11.08
C LEU A 62 -1.71 13.07 12.43
N ALA A 63 -1.02 14.18 12.69
CA ALA A 63 -1.15 14.94 13.93
C ALA A 63 -2.62 15.33 14.14
N GLY A 64 -3.16 15.07 15.34
CA GLY A 64 -4.56 15.32 15.68
C GLY A 64 -5.53 14.20 15.32
N THR A 65 -5.06 13.13 14.69
CA THR A 65 -5.88 11.95 14.33
C THR A 65 -5.42 10.69 15.06
N SER A 66 -5.12 10.81 16.33
CA SER A 66 -4.57 9.73 17.17
C SER A 66 -5.50 8.52 17.38
N HIS A 67 -6.77 8.64 17.00
CA HIS A 67 -7.77 7.58 17.14
C HIS A 67 -7.81 6.60 15.95
N LEU A 68 -6.88 6.72 15.01
CA LEU A 68 -6.84 5.83 13.85
C LEU A 68 -6.53 4.38 14.26
N PRO A 69 -7.18 3.40 13.64
CA PRO A 69 -6.97 2.00 13.99
C PRO A 69 -5.59 1.50 13.57
N MET A 70 -5.02 0.62 14.39
CA MET A 70 -3.75 -0.06 14.09
C MET A 70 -2.62 0.89 13.72
N LEU A 71 -2.54 2.03 14.44
CA LEU A 71 -1.47 3.01 14.23
C LEU A 71 -0.11 2.39 14.56
N MET A 72 0.86 2.61 13.67
CA MET A 72 2.21 2.05 13.80
C MET A 72 3.24 3.16 14.00
N THR A 73 4.32 2.83 14.73
CA THR A 73 5.45 3.75 14.86
C THR A 73 6.27 3.79 13.57
N THR A 74 6.91 4.94 13.30
CA THR A 74 7.79 5.09 12.14
C THR A 74 8.95 4.09 12.17
N LYS A 75 9.48 3.80 13.36
CA LYS A 75 10.58 2.85 13.55
C LYS A 75 10.19 1.43 13.13
N LYS A 76 9.01 0.97 13.56
CA LYS A 76 8.47 -0.35 13.18
C LYS A 76 8.27 -0.44 11.65
N VAL A 77 7.69 0.59 11.06
CA VAL A 77 7.44 0.64 9.62
C VAL A 77 8.76 0.63 8.85
N ALA A 78 9.74 1.42 9.25
CA ALA A 78 11.04 1.47 8.60
C ALA A 78 11.74 0.09 8.61
N ARG A 79 11.70 -0.62 9.72
CA ARG A 79 12.24 -1.97 9.82
C ARG A 79 11.57 -2.94 8.86
N SER A 80 10.24 -2.86 8.75
CA SER A 80 9.47 -3.70 7.84
C SER A 80 9.79 -3.39 6.38
N ILE A 81 10.00 -2.13 6.05
CA ILE A 81 10.40 -1.70 4.70
C ILE A 81 11.76 -2.29 4.32
N ILE A 82 12.75 -2.16 5.21
CA ILE A 82 14.09 -2.70 4.98
C ILE A 82 14.03 -4.21 4.78
N LYS A 83 13.28 -4.90 5.62
CA LYS A 83 13.10 -6.35 5.50
C LYS A 83 12.46 -6.74 4.17
N ALA A 84 11.44 -6.01 3.74
CA ALA A 84 10.76 -6.27 2.46
C ALA A 84 11.71 -6.07 1.27
N ILE A 85 12.52 -5.01 1.29
CA ILE A 85 13.50 -4.73 0.24
C ILE A 85 14.56 -5.83 0.20
N ASN A 86 15.12 -6.20 1.34
CA ASN A 86 16.16 -7.23 1.41
C ASN A 86 15.63 -8.61 1.00
N SER A 87 14.35 -8.89 1.26
CA SER A 87 13.69 -10.14 0.87
C SER A 87 13.15 -10.13 -0.56
N ARG A 88 13.30 -9.03 -1.28
CA ARG A 88 12.83 -8.82 -2.66
C ARG A 88 11.34 -9.14 -2.85
N ARG A 89 10.51 -8.71 -1.92
CA ARG A 89 9.06 -8.88 -2.04
C ARG A 89 8.49 -7.99 -3.13
N HIS A 90 7.52 -8.50 -3.90
CA HIS A 90 6.81 -7.71 -4.90
C HIS A 90 5.85 -6.72 -4.25
N ILE A 91 5.07 -7.19 -3.29
CA ILE A 91 4.11 -6.38 -2.54
C ILE A 91 4.32 -6.64 -1.06
N CYS A 92 4.41 -5.58 -0.27
CA CYS A 92 4.54 -5.68 1.18
C CYS A 92 3.51 -4.78 1.85
N VAL A 93 2.47 -5.38 2.43
CA VAL A 93 1.50 -4.65 3.27
C VAL A 93 2.01 -4.65 4.71
N ILE A 94 2.13 -3.49 5.31
CA ILE A 94 2.59 -3.31 6.69
C ILE A 94 1.39 -2.91 7.55
N ASP A 95 1.01 -3.65 8.59
CA ASP A 95 1.55 -4.92 9.06
C ASP A 95 0.66 -6.10 8.65
N SER A 96 0.84 -7.27 9.31
CA SER A 96 0.03 -8.47 9.03
C SER A 96 -1.47 -8.27 9.22
N ARG A 97 -1.89 -7.43 10.20
CA ARG A 97 -3.30 -7.11 10.43
C ARG A 97 -3.91 -6.39 9.23
N TRP A 98 -3.19 -5.42 8.67
CA TRP A 98 -3.60 -4.74 7.46
C TRP A 98 -3.56 -5.65 6.24
N CYS A 99 -2.62 -6.59 6.21
CA CYS A 99 -2.54 -7.58 5.14
C CYS A 99 -3.82 -8.42 5.06
N VAL A 100 -4.29 -8.92 6.20
CA VAL A 100 -5.53 -9.70 6.30
C VAL A 100 -6.74 -8.82 5.93
N LEU A 101 -6.83 -7.62 6.51
CA LEU A 101 -7.96 -6.73 6.28
C LEU A 101 -8.08 -6.30 4.81
N THR A 102 -6.96 -5.92 4.18
CA THR A 102 -6.96 -5.50 2.76
C THR A 102 -7.26 -6.67 1.84
N TYR A 103 -6.79 -7.88 2.17
CA TYR A 103 -7.13 -9.08 1.44
C TYR A 103 -8.65 -9.32 1.45
N LEU A 104 -9.28 -9.18 2.61
CA LEU A 104 -10.72 -9.38 2.76
C LEU A 104 -11.50 -8.30 2.01
N TRP A 105 -11.17 -7.03 2.18
CA TRP A 105 -11.95 -5.96 1.56
C TRP A 105 -11.79 -5.91 0.02
N ARG A 106 -10.66 -6.37 -0.50
CA ARG A 106 -10.48 -6.45 -1.96
C ARG A 106 -11.47 -7.41 -2.63
N HIS A 107 -11.97 -8.40 -1.88
CA HIS A 107 -12.92 -9.38 -2.39
C HIS A 107 -14.37 -8.92 -2.22
N ILE A 108 -14.63 -7.81 -1.55
CA ILE A 108 -15.98 -7.24 -1.46
C ILE A 108 -16.38 -6.71 -2.84
N PRO A 109 -17.52 -7.16 -3.42
CA PRO A 109 -17.97 -6.65 -4.70
C PRO A 109 -18.13 -5.13 -4.69
N ASN A 110 -17.79 -4.48 -5.80
CA ASN A 110 -17.80 -3.02 -5.88
C ASN A 110 -19.17 -2.39 -5.59
N TRP A 111 -20.25 -3.07 -5.96
CA TRP A 111 -21.60 -2.57 -5.70
C TRP A 111 -21.94 -2.53 -4.21
N ILE A 112 -21.40 -3.45 -3.42
CA ILE A 112 -21.51 -3.44 -1.96
C ILE A 112 -20.60 -2.36 -1.39
N TRP A 113 -19.34 -2.33 -1.82
CA TRP A 113 -18.34 -1.39 -1.33
C TRP A 113 -18.78 0.07 -1.47
N ARG A 114 -19.36 0.41 -2.62
CA ARG A 114 -19.83 1.78 -2.90
C ARG A 114 -20.93 2.25 -1.95
N ARG A 115 -21.67 1.33 -1.35
CA ARG A 115 -22.77 1.62 -0.43
C ARG A 115 -22.35 1.59 1.03
N MET A 116 -21.15 1.14 1.34
CA MET A 116 -20.64 1.08 2.71
C MET A 116 -20.36 2.49 3.21
N LYS A 117 -20.82 2.76 4.44
CA LYS A 117 -20.60 4.07 5.07
C LYS A 117 -19.36 4.02 5.95
N LEU A 118 -18.21 4.30 5.34
CA LEU A 118 -16.92 4.34 6.02
C LEU A 118 -16.52 5.73 6.52
N CYS A 119 -17.32 6.72 6.18
CA CYS A 119 -17.08 8.11 6.61
C CYS A 119 -17.57 8.34 8.04
#